data_16dd265e992a5f4eb33a9b02c212a0fa
#
_entry.id   16dd265e992a5f4eb33a9b02c212a0fa
#
_cell.length_a   1.000
_cell.length_b   1.000
_cell.length_c   1.000
_cell.angle_alpha   90.00
_cell.angle_beta   90.00
_cell.angle_gamma   90.00
#
_symmetry.space_group_name_H-M   'P 1'
#
loop_
_entity.id
_entity.type
_entity.pdbx_description
1 polymer ?
#
loop_
_entity_poly.entity_id
_entity_poly.type
_entity_poly.pdbx_seq_one_letter_code
_entity_poly.pdbx_strand_id
1 'polypeptide(L)'
;MRVFWTGHARNRLGEIQQYIERDSISRAAEFCERLIDATEQLVDNPLSGPLLPEDGAYRQIGVDEYRIVYRVADRFVYVMTIVAPGMLFEQAL
;
A
#
# COMPACT_ATOMS: atom_id res chain seq x y z
N MET A 1 17.01 0.08 -6.39
CA MET A 1 15.89 -0.77 -5.98
C MET A 1 14.65 -0.40 -6.77
N ARG A 2 13.75 -1.34 -7.04
CA ARG A 2 12.53 -1.11 -7.80
C ARG A 2 11.32 -1.49 -6.98
N VAL A 3 10.18 -0.84 -7.28
CA VAL A 3 8.90 -1.18 -6.67
C VAL A 3 8.11 -2.09 -7.61
N PHE A 4 7.59 -3.16 -7.06
CA PHE A 4 6.72 -4.09 -7.77
C PHE A 4 5.41 -4.24 -6.98
N TRP A 5 4.31 -3.96 -7.65
CA TRP A 5 2.98 -4.17 -7.07
C TRP A 5 2.50 -5.56 -7.42
N THR A 6 2.22 -6.39 -6.43
CA THR A 6 1.65 -7.72 -6.67
C THR A 6 0.26 -7.57 -7.32
N GLY A 7 -0.20 -8.65 -7.97
CA GLY A 7 -1.55 -8.65 -8.52
C GLY A 7 -2.60 -8.35 -7.46
N HIS A 8 -2.42 -8.93 -6.27
CA HIS A 8 -3.34 -8.67 -5.15
C HIS A 8 -3.34 -7.21 -4.74
N ALA A 9 -2.16 -6.60 -4.62
CA ALA A 9 -2.06 -5.18 -4.25
C ALA A 9 -2.71 -4.28 -5.29
N ARG A 10 -2.56 -4.59 -6.57
CA ARG A 10 -3.22 -3.84 -7.64
C ARG A 10 -4.73 -3.97 -7.57
N ASN A 11 -5.23 -5.16 -7.26
CA ASN A 11 -6.66 -5.37 -7.07
C ASN A 11 -7.19 -4.56 -5.90
N ARG A 12 -6.44 -4.55 -4.80
CA ARG A 12 -6.80 -3.74 -3.64
C ARG A 12 -6.88 -2.25 -3.99
N LEU A 13 -5.89 -1.75 -4.76
CA LEU A 13 -5.90 -0.35 -5.21
C LEU A 13 -7.16 -0.04 -6.02
N GLY A 14 -7.53 -0.94 -6.93
CA GLY A 14 -8.75 -0.80 -7.72
C GLY A 14 -10.02 -0.78 -6.88
N GLU A 15 -10.10 -1.64 -5.87
CA GLU A 15 -11.24 -1.67 -4.94
C GLU A 15 -11.36 -0.36 -4.15
N ILE A 16 -10.22 0.16 -3.69
CA ILE A 16 -10.19 1.43 -2.96
C ILE A 16 -10.62 2.57 -3.87
N GLN A 17 -10.14 2.59 -5.10
CA GLN A 17 -10.53 3.59 -6.09
C GLN A 17 -12.05 3.57 -6.32
N GLN A 18 -12.62 2.41 -6.55
CA GLN A 18 -14.05 2.26 -6.78
C GLN A 18 -14.87 2.73 -5.57
N TYR A 19 -14.39 2.43 -4.39
CA TYR A 19 -15.07 2.85 -3.15
C TYR A 19 -15.11 4.38 -3.04
N ILE A 20 -13.98 5.04 -3.27
CA ILE A 20 -13.90 6.50 -3.17
C ILE A 20 -14.65 7.18 -4.32
N GLU A 21 -14.67 6.57 -5.50
CA GLU A 21 -15.39 7.10 -6.66
C GLU A 21 -16.89 7.24 -6.40
N ARG A 22 -17.42 6.51 -5.46
CA ARG A 22 -18.84 6.64 -5.08
C ARG A 22 -19.15 8.05 -4.58
N ASP A 23 -18.17 8.73 -4.01
CA ASP A 23 -18.30 10.10 -3.54
C ASP A 23 -17.70 11.10 -4.53
N SER A 24 -16.53 10.81 -5.08
CA SER A 24 -15.83 11.74 -5.96
C SER A 24 -14.79 11.01 -6.83
N ILE A 25 -14.94 11.10 -8.13
CA ILE A 25 -13.99 10.55 -9.09
C ILE A 25 -12.63 11.24 -8.95
N SER A 26 -12.61 12.56 -8.81
CA SER A 26 -11.35 13.30 -8.70
C SER A 26 -10.60 12.97 -7.41
N ARG A 27 -11.30 12.83 -6.30
CA ARG A 27 -10.66 12.44 -5.03
C ARG A 27 -10.09 11.03 -5.10
N ALA A 28 -10.79 10.12 -5.77
CA ALA A 28 -10.30 8.76 -5.95
C ALA A 28 -8.98 8.75 -6.71
N ALA A 29 -8.90 9.49 -7.80
CA ALA A 29 -7.69 9.58 -8.61
C ALA A 29 -6.54 10.19 -7.81
N GLU A 30 -6.78 11.29 -7.12
CA GLU A 30 -5.75 11.95 -6.30
C GLU A 30 -5.24 11.04 -5.18
N PHE A 31 -6.14 10.35 -4.51
CA PHE A 31 -5.75 9.47 -3.41
C PHE A 31 -4.93 8.27 -3.90
N CYS A 32 -5.34 7.67 -5.02
CA CYS A 32 -4.59 6.56 -5.61
C CYS A 32 -3.20 7.00 -6.06
N GLU A 33 -3.06 8.20 -6.62
CA GLU A 33 -1.74 8.76 -6.92
C GLU A 33 -0.88 8.91 -5.67
N ARG A 34 -1.47 9.36 -4.57
CA ARG A 34 -0.73 9.50 -3.30
C ARG A 34 -0.26 8.14 -2.79
N LEU A 35 -1.07 7.10 -2.92
CA LEU A 35 -0.67 5.74 -2.55
C LEU A 35 0.51 5.26 -3.39
N ILE A 36 0.45 5.46 -4.69
CA ILE A 36 1.52 5.07 -5.60
C ILE A 36 2.80 5.86 -5.29
N ASP A 37 2.69 7.17 -5.13
CA ASP A 37 3.83 8.03 -4.82
C ASP A 37 4.50 7.64 -3.51
N ALA A 38 3.72 7.25 -2.51
CA ALA A 38 4.27 6.79 -1.24
C ALA A 38 5.15 5.55 -1.41
N THR A 39 4.78 4.63 -2.31
CA THR A 39 5.59 3.45 -2.57
C THR A 39 6.86 3.80 -3.35
N GLU A 40 6.82 4.78 -4.23
CA GLU A 40 8.00 5.21 -4.98
C GLU A 40 9.10 5.75 -4.07
N GLN A 41 8.73 6.38 -2.96
CA GLN A 41 9.69 6.87 -1.98
C GLN A 41 10.47 5.74 -1.31
N LEU A 42 9.94 4.52 -1.32
CA LEU A 42 10.60 3.35 -0.75
C LEU A 42 11.79 2.89 -1.59
N VAL A 43 11.91 3.36 -2.82
CA VAL A 43 13.07 3.05 -3.67
C VAL A 43 14.36 3.53 -3.02
N ASP A 44 14.34 4.73 -2.44
CA ASP A 44 15.51 5.32 -1.80
C ASP A 44 15.59 4.96 -0.31
N ASN A 45 14.48 4.65 0.32
CA ASN A 45 14.40 4.38 1.76
C ASN A 45 13.55 3.13 2.04
N PRO A 46 13.99 1.94 1.58
CA PRO A 46 13.13 0.74 1.66
C PRO A 46 12.85 0.27 3.08
N LEU A 47 13.71 0.60 4.03
CA LEU A 47 13.53 0.17 5.41
C LEU A 47 12.90 1.26 6.30
N SER A 48 12.36 2.32 5.70
CA SER A 48 11.81 3.44 6.45
C SER A 48 10.51 3.09 7.18
N GLY A 49 9.70 2.18 6.64
CA GLY A 49 8.49 1.74 7.31
C GLY A 49 8.81 0.76 8.43
N PRO A 50 8.15 0.89 9.59
CA PRO A 50 8.36 -0.08 10.68
C PRO A 50 7.89 -1.47 10.29
N LEU A 51 8.40 -2.46 11.01
CA LEU A 51 7.92 -3.83 10.85
C LEU A 51 6.46 -3.93 11.24
N LEU A 52 5.72 -4.75 10.51
CA LEU A 52 4.31 -4.97 10.78
C LEU A 52 4.15 -5.74 12.08
N PRO A 53 3.36 -5.24 13.06
CA PRO A 53 3.18 -5.95 14.33
C PRO A 53 2.60 -7.36 14.15
N GLU A 54 1.73 -7.53 13.16
CA GLU A 54 1.05 -8.80 12.92
C GLU A 54 1.95 -9.84 12.26
N ASP A 55 2.98 -9.38 11.52
CA ASP A 55 3.88 -10.27 10.82
C ASP A 55 5.20 -9.55 10.51
N GLY A 56 6.25 -9.91 11.23
CA GLY A 56 7.57 -9.26 11.11
C GLY A 56 8.29 -9.51 9.80
N ALA A 57 7.73 -10.30 8.88
CA ALA A 57 8.28 -10.44 7.53
C ALA A 57 7.96 -9.22 6.65
N TYR A 58 7.05 -8.37 7.09
CA TYR A 58 6.56 -7.23 6.34
C TYR A 58 6.82 -5.91 7.08
N ARG A 59 6.76 -4.83 6.30
CA ARG A 59 6.80 -3.46 6.80
C ARG A 59 5.56 -2.73 6.35
N GLN A 60 5.30 -1.58 6.95
CA GLN A 60 4.14 -0.77 6.57
C GLN A 60 4.48 0.70 6.55
N ILE A 61 3.80 1.44 5.69
CA ILE A 61 3.78 2.91 5.71
C ILE A 61 2.33 3.36 5.69
N GLY A 62 2.06 4.49 6.34
CA GLY A 62 0.73 5.06 6.39
C GLY A 62 0.53 6.15 5.35
N VAL A 63 -0.65 6.17 4.74
CA VAL A 63 -1.12 7.27 3.91
C VAL A 63 -2.52 7.59 4.39
N ASP A 64 -2.67 8.71 5.06
CA ASP A 64 -3.85 9.02 5.85
C ASP A 64 -4.08 7.88 6.85
N GLU A 65 -5.25 7.26 6.87
CA GLU A 65 -5.51 6.13 7.76
C GLU A 65 -5.37 4.77 7.07
N TYR A 66 -4.92 4.76 5.82
CA TYR A 66 -4.60 3.54 5.09
C TYR A 66 -3.18 3.10 5.40
N ARG A 67 -2.92 1.81 5.36
CA ARG A 67 -1.59 1.24 5.54
C ARG A 67 -1.20 0.46 4.29
N ILE A 68 -0.04 0.79 3.73
CA ILE A 68 0.53 0.04 2.62
C ILE A 68 1.50 -0.97 3.23
N VAL A 69 1.23 -2.25 3.01
CA VAL A 69 2.06 -3.35 3.51
C VAL A 69 3.00 -3.79 2.40
N TYR A 70 4.29 -3.83 2.71
CA TYR A 70 5.31 -4.17 1.73
C TYR A 70 6.38 -5.07 2.33
N ARG A 71 7.14 -5.70 1.46
CA ARG A 71 8.27 -6.55 1.81
C ARG A 71 9.46 -6.16 0.94
N VAL A 72 10.65 -6.12 1.55
CA VAL A 72 11.88 -5.88 0.82
C VAL A 72 12.58 -7.22 0.62
N ALA A 73 12.87 -7.57 -0.63
CA ALA A 73 13.58 -8.79 -0.96
C ALA A 73 14.36 -8.57 -2.25
N ASP A 74 15.60 -9.07 -2.26
CA ASP A 74 16.50 -8.92 -3.40
C ASP A 74 16.66 -7.43 -3.76
N ARG A 75 16.23 -7.03 -4.95
CA ARG A 75 16.35 -5.66 -5.43
C ARG A 75 14.99 -4.97 -5.54
N PHE A 76 13.97 -5.55 -4.89
CA PHE A 76 12.61 -5.08 -5.05
C PHE A 76 11.99 -4.71 -3.71
N VAL A 77 11.14 -3.71 -3.77
CA VAL A 77 10.11 -3.45 -2.78
C VAL A 77 8.82 -4.05 -3.35
N TYR A 78 8.33 -5.10 -2.72
CA TYR A 78 7.08 -5.75 -3.13
C TYR A 78 5.94 -5.14 -2.34
N VAL A 79 5.04 -4.45 -3.02
CA VAL A 79 3.80 -3.97 -2.39
C VAL A 79 2.83 -5.14 -2.34
N MET A 80 2.51 -5.57 -1.13
CA MET A 80 1.76 -6.82 -0.90
C MET A 80 0.27 -6.59 -0.82
N THR A 81 -0.15 -5.56 -0.09
CA THR A 81 -1.57 -5.23 0.08
C THR A 81 -1.73 -3.83 0.65
N ILE A 82 -2.97 -3.37 0.71
CA ILE A 82 -3.35 -2.10 1.32
C ILE A 82 -4.47 -2.38 2.32
N VAL A 83 -4.27 -1.95 3.56
CA VAL A 83 -5.23 -2.11 4.64
C VAL A 83 -6.00 -0.80 4.79
N ALA A 84 -7.30 -0.86 4.59
CA ALA A 84 -8.17 0.31 4.73
C ALA A 84 -8.45 0.62 6.20
N PRO A 85 -8.87 1.87 6.52
CA PRO A 85 -9.27 2.20 7.89
C PRO A 85 -10.33 1.25 8.42
N GLY A 86 -10.14 0.75 9.64
CA GLY A 86 -11.07 -0.17 10.27
C GLY A 86 -10.96 -1.62 9.81
N MET A 87 -10.14 -1.88 8.81
CA MET A 87 -9.92 -3.24 8.31
C MET A 87 -8.79 -3.90 9.10
N LEU A 88 -8.92 -5.19 9.35
CA LEU A 88 -7.84 -5.98 9.93
C LEU A 88 -6.86 -6.41 8.83
N PHE A 89 -5.60 -6.59 9.20
CA PHE A 89 -4.57 -7.00 8.24
C PHE A 89 -4.97 -8.28 7.48
N GLU A 90 -5.45 -9.29 8.19
CA GLU A 90 -5.85 -10.57 7.58
C GLU A 90 -7.01 -10.42 6.59
N GLN A 91 -7.83 -9.39 6.72
CA GLN A 91 -8.91 -9.13 5.76
C GLN A 91 -8.39 -8.55 4.45
N ALA A 92 -7.20 -7.96 4.47
CA ALA A 92 -6.59 -7.35 3.30
C ALA A 92 -5.68 -8.31 2.51
N LEU A 93 -5.49 -9.51 3.03
CA LEU A 93 -4.66 -10.52 2.36
C LEU A 93 -5.35 -11.15 1.16
#